data_07e6529250104131c0bef598b10663a4
#
_entry.id   07e6529250104131c0bef598b10663a4
#
_cell.length_a   1.000
_cell.length_b   1.000
_cell.length_c   1.000
_cell.angle_alpha   90.00
_cell.angle_beta   90.00
_cell.angle_gamma   90.00
#
_symmetry.space_group_name_H-M   'P 1'
#
loop_
_entity.id
_entity.type
_entity.pdbx_description
1 polymer ?
#
loop_
_entity_poly.entity_id
_entity_poly.type
_entity_poly.pdbx_seq_one_letter_code
_entity_poly.pdbx_strand_id
1 'polypeptide(L)'
;MKILVDGIRPNLFVLVETDLWPNCVDALKHRGVPAVLVNGRISPGSFARLRRLAPFLRPLYQSLDMVFAQSLEDRERYRGLGVRPECVQALGNLKFDSILKNPAASELSRLGESSGISGDRLVWIGGSTHEGEEEALLEIHTHLRERHRDLLLVLAPRRIERASQLVELCREHGCSVGRRSLGETAQGKSVYLLDTLGELSAFYHLADAAFIGGILVPFGGHNPLEAVACLKPTFWGPHLFNFREIESSLLQAGCGQKVDTYSELHTALAACLRSETIQAKMKTSAQRFLSTHTGCSRQIARQLVGRFFSA
;
A
#
# COMPACT_ATOMS: atom_id res chain seq x y z
N MET A 1 -22.43 -24.51 -7.90
CA MET A 1 -22.51 -23.69 -6.66
C MET A 1 -23.26 -24.42 -5.54
N LYS A 2 -24.47 -24.95 -5.78
CA LYS A 2 -25.23 -25.72 -4.74
C LYS A 2 -24.40 -26.87 -4.15
N ILE A 3 -23.75 -27.69 -4.96
CA ILE A 3 -22.87 -28.80 -4.53
C ILE A 3 -21.73 -28.30 -3.62
N LEU A 4 -21.15 -27.15 -3.92
CA LEU A 4 -20.07 -26.58 -3.12
C LEU A 4 -20.57 -26.14 -1.72
N VAL A 5 -21.71 -25.45 -1.67
CA VAL A 5 -22.32 -25.00 -0.42
C VAL A 5 -22.78 -26.19 0.43
N ASP A 6 -23.32 -27.25 -0.21
CA ASP A 6 -23.74 -28.49 0.46
C ASP A 6 -22.53 -29.28 1.02
N GLY A 7 -21.42 -29.29 0.31
CA GLY A 7 -20.20 -29.98 0.72
C GLY A 7 -19.48 -29.28 1.88
N ILE A 8 -19.39 -27.95 1.83
CA ILE A 8 -18.66 -27.14 2.85
C ILE A 8 -19.52 -26.90 4.10
N ARG A 9 -20.83 -26.71 3.94
CA ARG A 9 -21.80 -26.35 5.01
C ARG A 9 -21.33 -25.15 5.85
N PRO A 10 -21.05 -23.98 5.23
CA PRO A 10 -20.49 -22.85 5.94
C PRO A 10 -21.53 -22.25 6.91
N ASN A 11 -21.07 -21.75 8.05
CA ASN A 11 -21.90 -21.01 9.00
C ASN A 11 -22.04 -19.52 8.63
N LEU A 12 -21.08 -19.00 7.85
CA LEU A 12 -21.04 -17.64 7.35
C LEU A 12 -20.31 -17.64 6.01
N PHE A 13 -20.80 -16.85 5.05
CA PHE A 13 -20.10 -16.61 3.78
C PHE A 13 -19.66 -15.15 3.70
N VAL A 14 -18.37 -14.94 3.53
CA VAL A 14 -17.79 -13.59 3.43
C VAL A 14 -17.29 -13.36 2.02
N LEU A 15 -17.89 -12.39 1.35
CA LEU A 15 -17.44 -11.84 0.07
C LEU A 15 -16.46 -10.69 0.33
N VAL A 16 -15.44 -10.57 -0.50
CA VAL A 16 -14.46 -9.49 -0.41
C VAL A 16 -14.52 -8.62 -1.67
N GLU A 17 -14.59 -7.30 -1.48
CA GLU A 17 -14.63 -6.28 -2.52
C GLU A 17 -15.97 -6.20 -3.30
N THR A 18 -16.04 -6.65 -4.58
CA THR A 18 -17.15 -6.25 -5.46
C THR A 18 -17.92 -7.38 -6.10
N ASP A 19 -17.42 -8.60 -6.09
CA ASP A 19 -17.96 -9.67 -6.92
C ASP A 19 -19.13 -10.39 -6.24
N LEU A 20 -20.35 -9.88 -6.45
CA LEU A 20 -21.56 -10.60 -6.09
C LEU A 20 -21.88 -11.66 -7.16
N TRP A 21 -21.85 -12.91 -6.78
CA TRP A 21 -22.24 -14.03 -7.62
C TRP A 21 -23.69 -14.45 -7.34
N PRO A 22 -24.67 -14.06 -8.20
CA PRO A 22 -26.10 -14.25 -7.90
C PRO A 22 -26.45 -15.69 -7.55
N ASN A 23 -25.96 -16.67 -8.32
CA ASN A 23 -26.22 -18.09 -8.06
C ASN A 23 -25.61 -18.61 -6.76
N CYS A 24 -24.55 -17.95 -6.25
CA CYS A 24 -23.95 -18.30 -4.98
C CYS A 24 -24.80 -17.75 -3.82
N VAL A 25 -25.13 -16.47 -3.89
CA VAL A 25 -25.96 -15.80 -2.87
C VAL A 25 -27.33 -16.46 -2.76
N ASP A 26 -27.95 -16.83 -3.89
CA ASP A 26 -29.23 -17.57 -3.90
C ASP A 26 -29.08 -18.95 -3.23
N ALA A 27 -28.03 -19.70 -3.54
CA ALA A 27 -27.77 -21.01 -2.94
C ALA A 27 -27.54 -20.90 -1.41
N LEU A 28 -26.88 -19.86 -0.94
CA LEU A 28 -26.65 -19.60 0.50
C LEU A 28 -27.96 -19.25 1.19
N LYS A 29 -28.76 -18.35 0.60
CA LYS A 29 -30.05 -17.95 1.14
C LYS A 29 -31.00 -19.12 1.31
N HIS A 30 -31.09 -20.04 0.33
CA HIS A 30 -31.93 -21.24 0.43
C HIS A 30 -31.53 -22.19 1.56
N ARG A 31 -30.32 -22.07 2.10
CA ARG A 31 -29.79 -22.87 3.20
C ARG A 31 -29.71 -22.13 4.53
N GLY A 32 -30.21 -20.88 4.56
CA GLY A 32 -30.13 -20.05 5.76
C GLY A 32 -28.72 -19.63 6.13
N VAL A 33 -27.77 -19.72 5.20
CA VAL A 33 -26.37 -19.30 5.45
C VAL A 33 -26.25 -17.79 5.23
N PRO A 34 -25.85 -17.02 6.27
CA PRO A 34 -25.65 -15.59 6.15
C PRO A 34 -24.58 -15.24 5.13
N ALA A 35 -24.82 -14.18 4.33
CA ALA A 35 -23.87 -13.65 3.34
C ALA A 35 -23.51 -12.20 3.68
N VAL A 36 -22.21 -11.96 3.87
CA VAL A 36 -21.68 -10.65 4.23
C VAL A 36 -20.68 -10.19 3.16
N LEU A 37 -20.76 -8.92 2.78
CA LEU A 37 -19.78 -8.28 1.91
C LEU A 37 -18.86 -7.40 2.76
N VAL A 38 -17.56 -7.65 2.70
CA VAL A 38 -16.54 -6.83 3.35
C VAL A 38 -15.71 -6.08 2.31
N ASN A 39 -15.18 -4.94 2.70
CA ASN A 39 -14.42 -4.05 1.81
C ASN A 39 -15.19 -3.66 0.55
N GLY A 40 -16.52 -3.49 0.68
CA GLY A 40 -17.41 -3.22 -0.44
C GLY A 40 -17.13 -1.89 -1.12
N ARG A 41 -16.97 -1.95 -2.44
CA ARG A 41 -16.70 -0.78 -3.29
C ARG A 41 -17.49 -0.85 -4.58
N ILE A 42 -18.01 0.29 -5.02
CA ILE A 42 -18.68 0.42 -6.32
C ILE A 42 -18.22 1.72 -6.97
N SER A 43 -17.55 1.64 -8.13
CA SER A 43 -17.16 2.85 -8.86
C SER A 43 -18.40 3.64 -9.34
N PRO A 44 -18.30 4.97 -9.53
CA PRO A 44 -19.42 5.79 -10.04
C PRO A 44 -19.99 5.25 -11.36
N GLY A 45 -19.12 4.82 -12.29
CA GLY A 45 -19.54 4.26 -13.58
C GLY A 45 -20.25 2.90 -13.44
N SER A 46 -19.76 2.04 -12.53
CA SER A 46 -20.43 0.76 -12.22
C SER A 46 -21.78 1.00 -11.54
N PHE A 47 -21.84 1.93 -10.59
CA PHE A 47 -23.11 2.30 -9.94
C PHE A 47 -24.15 2.80 -10.93
N ALA A 48 -23.78 3.68 -11.85
CA ALA A 48 -24.69 4.19 -12.88
C ALA A 48 -25.26 3.06 -13.75
N ARG A 49 -24.46 2.03 -14.11
CA ARG A 49 -24.91 0.86 -14.85
C ARG A 49 -25.82 -0.05 -14.02
N LEU A 50 -25.38 -0.39 -12.79
CA LEU A 50 -26.14 -1.26 -11.88
C LEU A 50 -27.48 -0.65 -11.48
N ARG A 51 -27.56 0.67 -11.31
CA ARG A 51 -28.80 1.38 -10.97
C ARG A 51 -29.86 1.24 -12.05
N ARG A 52 -29.47 1.16 -13.34
CA ARG A 52 -30.43 0.91 -14.42
C ARG A 52 -31.03 -0.51 -14.35
N LEU A 53 -30.29 -1.46 -13.79
CA LEU A 53 -30.70 -2.84 -13.57
C LEU A 53 -31.25 -3.08 -12.15
N ALA A 54 -31.38 -2.02 -11.34
CA ALA A 54 -31.77 -2.13 -9.94
C ALA A 54 -33.06 -2.94 -9.70
N PRO A 55 -34.12 -2.85 -10.51
CA PRO A 55 -35.33 -3.67 -10.31
C PRO A 55 -35.05 -5.17 -10.29
N PHE A 56 -34.11 -5.62 -11.12
CA PHE A 56 -33.73 -7.04 -11.21
C PHE A 56 -32.66 -7.42 -10.17
N LEU A 57 -31.78 -6.49 -9.78
CA LEU A 57 -30.68 -6.74 -8.87
C LEU A 57 -31.04 -6.52 -7.39
N ARG A 58 -32.10 -5.78 -7.13
CA ARG A 58 -32.55 -5.44 -5.77
C ARG A 58 -32.72 -6.67 -4.87
N PRO A 59 -33.35 -7.78 -5.30
CA PRO A 59 -33.46 -8.97 -4.45
C PRO A 59 -32.10 -9.57 -4.06
N LEU A 60 -31.10 -9.49 -4.95
CA LEU A 60 -29.74 -9.93 -4.68
C LEU A 60 -29.09 -9.07 -3.61
N TYR A 61 -29.14 -7.74 -3.74
CA TYR A 61 -28.57 -6.82 -2.74
C TYR A 61 -29.31 -6.86 -1.40
N GLN A 62 -30.62 -7.09 -1.40
CA GLN A 62 -31.41 -7.26 -0.19
C GLN A 62 -31.13 -8.57 0.56
N SER A 63 -30.57 -9.56 -0.11
CA SER A 63 -30.22 -10.84 0.51
C SER A 63 -28.89 -10.82 1.27
N LEU A 64 -28.14 -9.72 1.18
CA LEU A 64 -26.94 -9.54 1.99
C LEU A 64 -27.33 -9.19 3.44
N ASP A 65 -26.78 -9.95 4.39
CA ASP A 65 -27.04 -9.75 5.82
C ASP A 65 -26.27 -8.57 6.39
N MET A 66 -25.10 -8.27 5.79
CA MET A 66 -24.28 -7.13 6.13
C MET A 66 -23.38 -6.71 4.97
N VAL A 67 -23.14 -5.41 4.84
CA VAL A 67 -22.20 -4.81 3.90
C VAL A 67 -21.30 -3.84 4.66
N PHE A 68 -20.00 -4.07 4.64
CA PHE A 68 -19.00 -3.14 5.15
C PHE A 68 -18.34 -2.45 3.96
N ALA A 69 -18.78 -1.21 3.70
CA ALA A 69 -18.32 -0.39 2.59
C ALA A 69 -17.00 0.32 2.91
N GLN A 70 -16.19 0.60 1.89
CA GLN A 70 -14.91 1.30 2.05
C GLN A 70 -15.09 2.78 2.39
N SER A 71 -16.16 3.42 1.90
CA SER A 71 -16.41 4.85 2.08
C SER A 71 -17.88 5.14 2.35
N LEU A 72 -18.18 6.38 2.77
CA LEU A 72 -19.56 6.85 2.91
C LEU A 72 -20.28 6.87 1.55
N GLU A 73 -19.58 7.22 0.49
CA GLU A 73 -20.12 7.21 -0.87
C GLU A 73 -20.48 5.79 -1.32
N ASP A 74 -19.62 4.81 -1.03
CA ASP A 74 -19.92 3.41 -1.36
C ASP A 74 -21.10 2.90 -0.54
N ARG A 75 -21.20 3.26 0.74
CA ARG A 75 -22.37 2.96 1.56
C ARG A 75 -23.66 3.47 0.89
N GLU A 76 -23.70 4.73 0.44
CA GLU A 76 -24.88 5.29 -0.20
C GLU A 76 -25.16 4.61 -1.57
N ARG A 77 -24.13 4.21 -2.31
CA ARG A 77 -24.31 3.42 -3.54
C ARG A 77 -24.95 2.06 -3.27
N TYR A 78 -24.51 1.34 -2.23
CA TYR A 78 -25.13 0.06 -1.83
C TYR A 78 -26.58 0.24 -1.40
N ARG A 79 -26.90 1.30 -0.65
CA ARG A 79 -28.28 1.65 -0.29
C ARG A 79 -29.12 1.92 -1.55
N GLY A 80 -28.57 2.65 -2.52
CA GLY A 80 -29.21 2.94 -3.80
C GLY A 80 -29.48 1.70 -4.67
N LEU A 81 -28.71 0.60 -4.46
CA LEU A 81 -28.92 -0.70 -5.11
C LEU A 81 -29.91 -1.60 -4.35
N GLY A 82 -30.32 -1.23 -3.15
CA GLY A 82 -31.34 -1.94 -2.40
C GLY A 82 -30.88 -2.65 -1.14
N VAL A 83 -29.62 -2.51 -0.73
CA VAL A 83 -29.18 -2.97 0.59
C VAL A 83 -29.94 -2.21 1.66
N ARG A 84 -30.44 -2.93 2.66
CA ARG A 84 -31.18 -2.33 3.78
C ARG A 84 -30.29 -1.36 4.57
N PRO A 85 -30.77 -0.17 4.95
CA PRO A 85 -29.95 0.84 5.62
C PRO A 85 -29.24 0.34 6.88
N GLU A 86 -29.91 -0.52 7.65
CA GLU A 86 -29.38 -1.13 8.89
C GLU A 86 -28.33 -2.22 8.63
N CYS A 87 -28.26 -2.70 7.39
CA CYS A 87 -27.31 -3.75 6.97
C CYS A 87 -26.08 -3.20 6.25
N VAL A 88 -25.88 -1.87 6.15
CA VAL A 88 -24.71 -1.30 5.49
C VAL A 88 -24.02 -0.26 6.37
N GLN A 89 -22.70 -0.43 6.54
CA GLN A 89 -21.85 0.48 7.31
C GLN A 89 -20.61 0.86 6.50
N ALA A 90 -20.12 2.09 6.65
CA ALA A 90 -18.82 2.51 6.10
C ALA A 90 -17.78 2.39 7.22
N LEU A 91 -16.84 1.46 7.08
CA LEU A 91 -15.82 1.19 8.09
C LEU A 91 -14.39 1.45 7.61
N GLY A 92 -14.19 1.73 6.33
CA GLY A 92 -12.87 1.97 5.75
C GLY A 92 -12.40 0.83 4.86
N ASN A 93 -11.18 0.99 4.33
CA ASN A 93 -10.59 0.05 3.38
C ASN A 93 -9.60 -0.89 4.10
N LEU A 94 -9.86 -2.19 4.02
CA LEU A 94 -9.01 -3.24 4.62
C LEU A 94 -7.54 -3.19 4.15
N LYS A 95 -7.28 -2.62 2.98
CA LYS A 95 -5.91 -2.47 2.46
C LYS A 95 -5.04 -1.60 3.36
N PHE A 96 -5.63 -0.65 4.10
CA PHE A 96 -4.86 0.16 5.06
C PHE A 96 -4.40 -0.65 6.28
N ASP A 97 -5.20 -1.60 6.72
CA ASP A 97 -4.84 -2.46 7.87
C ASP A 97 -3.78 -3.50 7.52
N SER A 98 -3.80 -4.02 6.28
CA SER A 98 -2.88 -5.08 5.86
C SER A 98 -1.41 -4.63 5.80
N ILE A 99 -1.18 -3.33 5.73
CA ILE A 99 0.15 -2.72 5.55
C ILE A 99 0.78 -2.36 6.91
N LEU A 100 -0.01 -2.26 7.97
CA LEU A 100 0.48 -1.95 9.31
C LEU A 100 1.23 -3.15 9.92
N LYS A 101 2.37 -3.48 9.35
CA LYS A 101 3.35 -4.31 10.04
C LYS A 101 4.27 -3.37 10.82
N ASN A 102 4.08 -3.27 12.11
CA ASN A 102 5.03 -2.61 12.99
C ASN A 102 5.98 -3.68 13.54
N PRO A 103 7.17 -3.86 12.92
CA PRO A 103 8.16 -4.77 13.46
C PRO A 103 8.59 -4.31 14.86
N ALA A 104 8.92 -5.25 15.73
CA ALA A 104 9.41 -4.91 17.06
C ALA A 104 10.71 -4.09 16.96
N ALA A 105 10.94 -3.19 17.91
CA ALA A 105 12.17 -2.37 17.93
C ALA A 105 13.44 -3.23 17.87
N SER A 106 13.42 -4.41 18.52
CA SER A 106 14.53 -5.38 18.46
C SER A 106 14.74 -6.01 17.06
N GLU A 107 13.70 -6.09 16.25
CA GLU A 107 13.80 -6.58 14.87
C GLU A 107 14.42 -5.51 13.97
N LEU A 108 14.01 -4.24 14.16
CA LEU A 108 14.60 -3.11 13.45
C LEU A 108 16.07 -2.91 13.81
N SER A 109 16.43 -3.04 15.09
CA SER A 109 17.84 -2.97 15.52
C SER A 109 18.67 -4.07 14.85
N ARG A 110 18.19 -5.31 14.87
CA ARG A 110 18.87 -6.44 14.19
C ARG A 110 18.97 -6.22 12.68
N LEU A 111 17.95 -5.65 12.05
CA LEU A 111 17.99 -5.32 10.63
C LEU A 111 19.05 -4.25 10.34
N GLY A 112 19.09 -3.17 11.14
CA GLY A 112 20.11 -2.12 11.04
C GLY A 112 21.52 -2.69 11.18
N GLU A 113 21.76 -3.51 12.22
CA GLU A 113 23.06 -4.16 12.46
C GLU A 113 23.46 -5.08 11.33
N SER A 114 22.56 -5.98 10.89
CA SER A 114 22.84 -6.95 9.82
C SER A 114 23.03 -6.31 8.45
N SER A 115 22.40 -5.15 8.21
CA SER A 115 22.58 -4.40 6.96
C SER A 115 23.73 -3.39 7.01
N GLY A 116 24.26 -3.09 8.20
CA GLY A 116 25.27 -2.06 8.42
C GLY A 116 24.73 -0.63 8.23
N ILE A 117 23.43 -0.43 8.45
CA ILE A 117 22.77 0.87 8.40
C ILE A 117 22.70 1.41 9.83
N SER A 118 23.54 2.41 10.14
CA SER A 118 23.56 3.08 11.44
C SER A 118 22.53 4.20 11.53
N GLY A 119 22.04 4.49 12.74
CA GLY A 119 21.00 5.51 12.98
C GLY A 119 21.38 6.95 12.64
N ASP A 120 22.68 7.27 12.58
CA ASP A 120 23.19 8.62 12.29
C ASP A 120 23.37 8.89 10.79
N ARG A 121 23.22 7.87 9.95
CA ARG A 121 23.40 7.96 8.51
C ARG A 121 22.11 8.31 7.83
N LEU A 122 22.12 9.33 6.96
CA LEU A 122 20.98 9.64 6.10
C LEU A 122 20.75 8.53 5.06
N VAL A 123 19.52 8.06 4.96
CA VAL A 123 19.11 6.97 4.08
C VAL A 123 17.88 7.36 3.28
N TRP A 124 17.93 7.18 1.97
CA TRP A 124 16.70 7.19 1.17
C TRP A 124 16.55 5.89 0.38
N ILE A 125 15.32 5.53 0.08
CA ILE A 125 14.98 4.26 -0.58
C ILE A 125 14.32 4.53 -1.92
N GLY A 126 14.83 3.89 -2.99
CA GLY A 126 14.11 3.65 -4.23
C GLY A 126 13.47 2.26 -4.17
N GLY A 127 12.18 2.20 -3.81
CA GLY A 127 11.48 0.95 -3.58
C GLY A 127 10.69 0.46 -4.79
N SER A 128 10.79 -0.81 -5.13
CA SER A 128 10.11 -1.46 -6.26
C SER A 128 10.40 -0.79 -7.60
N THR A 129 11.65 -0.47 -7.86
CA THR A 129 12.08 0.23 -9.07
C THR A 129 12.03 -0.67 -10.31
N HIS A 130 11.90 -0.03 -11.46
CA HIS A 130 11.85 -0.67 -12.77
C HIS A 130 12.99 -0.19 -13.67
N GLU A 131 13.22 -0.96 -14.71
CA GLU A 131 14.18 -0.60 -15.76
C GLU A 131 13.87 0.79 -16.34
N GLY A 132 14.91 1.63 -16.47
CA GLY A 132 14.81 3.02 -16.90
C GLY A 132 14.63 4.02 -15.74
N GLU A 133 14.30 3.57 -14.53
CA GLU A 133 14.23 4.44 -13.35
C GLU A 133 15.56 4.47 -12.59
N GLU A 134 16.23 3.32 -12.49
CA GLU A 134 17.40 3.16 -11.63
C GLU A 134 18.57 4.06 -12.04
N GLU A 135 18.78 4.26 -13.34
CA GLU A 135 19.82 5.17 -13.87
C GLU A 135 19.59 6.60 -13.36
N ALA A 136 18.38 7.13 -13.53
CA ALA A 136 18.03 8.46 -13.06
C ALA A 136 18.08 8.59 -11.52
N LEU A 137 17.73 7.53 -10.77
CA LEU A 137 17.85 7.53 -9.32
C LEU A 137 19.31 7.55 -8.87
N LEU A 138 20.23 6.89 -9.60
CA LEU A 138 21.67 6.94 -9.35
C LEU A 138 22.25 8.31 -9.67
N GLU A 139 21.82 8.97 -10.75
CA GLU A 139 22.21 10.35 -11.04
C GLU A 139 21.76 11.31 -9.92
N ILE A 140 20.49 11.22 -9.50
CA ILE A 140 19.96 12.01 -8.38
C ILE A 140 20.79 11.74 -7.11
N HIS A 141 21.10 10.48 -6.84
CA HIS A 141 21.86 10.10 -5.66
C HIS A 141 23.27 10.69 -5.69
N THR A 142 23.95 10.63 -6.83
CA THR A 142 25.29 11.21 -7.00
C THR A 142 25.28 12.71 -6.73
N HIS A 143 24.32 13.46 -7.27
CA HIS A 143 24.20 14.89 -7.01
C HIS A 143 23.85 15.21 -5.54
N LEU A 144 22.98 14.41 -4.89
CA LEU A 144 22.67 14.59 -3.48
C LEU A 144 23.91 14.35 -2.58
N ARG A 145 24.78 13.43 -2.96
CA ARG A 145 26.03 13.13 -2.24
C ARG A 145 27.09 14.24 -2.31
N GLU A 146 27.00 15.15 -3.24
CA GLU A 146 27.85 16.34 -3.24
C GLU A 146 27.73 17.14 -1.93
N ARG A 147 26.52 17.16 -1.35
CA ARG A 147 26.21 17.85 -0.10
C ARG A 147 26.13 16.94 1.11
N HIS A 148 25.74 15.69 0.91
CA HIS A 148 25.57 14.67 1.94
C HIS A 148 26.48 13.48 1.64
N ARG A 149 27.78 13.62 1.89
CA ARG A 149 28.81 12.65 1.47
C ARG A 149 28.56 11.22 1.93
N ASP A 150 27.92 11.06 3.10
CA ASP A 150 27.60 9.74 3.69
C ASP A 150 26.17 9.27 3.38
N LEU A 151 25.44 9.96 2.48
CA LEU A 151 24.09 9.55 2.09
C LEU A 151 24.11 8.13 1.51
N LEU A 152 23.17 7.31 1.95
CA LEU A 152 22.93 5.96 1.42
C LEU A 152 21.65 5.94 0.55
N LEU A 153 21.76 5.32 -0.61
CA LEU A 153 20.61 4.85 -1.37
C LEU A 153 20.40 3.36 -1.12
N VAL A 154 19.25 2.97 -0.58
CA VAL A 154 18.78 1.58 -0.63
C VAL A 154 17.99 1.43 -1.93
N LEU A 155 18.49 0.64 -2.87
CA LEU A 155 17.84 0.39 -4.16
C LEU A 155 17.20 -0.99 -4.15
N ALA A 156 15.87 -1.04 -4.22
CA ALA A 156 15.09 -2.26 -4.17
C ALA A 156 14.37 -2.49 -5.51
N PRO A 157 14.93 -3.24 -6.44
CA PRO A 157 14.29 -3.47 -7.74
C PRO A 157 13.09 -4.40 -7.62
N ARG A 158 12.07 -4.17 -8.44
CA ARG A 158 10.90 -5.05 -8.51
C ARG A 158 11.27 -6.46 -8.98
N ARG A 159 12.25 -6.54 -9.86
CA ARG A 159 12.80 -7.80 -10.40
C ARG A 159 14.20 -8.03 -9.85
N ILE A 160 14.31 -8.86 -8.83
CA ILE A 160 15.57 -9.16 -8.15
C ILE A 160 16.58 -9.87 -9.07
N GLU A 161 16.12 -10.53 -10.14
CA GLU A 161 16.99 -11.19 -11.13
C GLU A 161 17.91 -10.20 -11.86
N ARG A 162 17.57 -8.89 -11.86
CA ARG A 162 18.39 -7.82 -12.45
C ARG A 162 19.51 -7.34 -11.54
N ALA A 163 19.69 -7.94 -10.36
CA ALA A 163 20.66 -7.49 -9.37
C ALA A 163 22.08 -7.32 -9.94
N SER A 164 22.55 -8.27 -10.77
CA SER A 164 23.89 -8.18 -11.37
C SER A 164 24.02 -7.01 -12.35
N GLN A 165 22.99 -6.73 -13.15
CA GLN A 165 22.96 -5.58 -14.06
C GLN A 165 22.98 -4.26 -13.27
N LEU A 166 22.24 -4.19 -12.15
CA LEU A 166 22.20 -3.01 -11.29
C LEU A 166 23.54 -2.76 -10.58
N VAL A 167 24.28 -3.81 -10.24
CA VAL A 167 25.65 -3.65 -9.72
C VAL A 167 26.56 -2.96 -10.73
N GLU A 168 26.53 -3.39 -12.00
CA GLU A 168 27.32 -2.74 -13.05
C GLU A 168 26.87 -1.29 -13.28
N LEU A 169 25.58 -1.04 -13.34
CA LEU A 169 25.01 0.31 -13.45
C LEU A 169 25.47 1.22 -12.29
N CYS A 170 25.47 0.71 -11.05
CA CYS A 170 26.00 1.45 -9.90
C CYS A 170 27.48 1.81 -10.09
N ARG A 171 28.29 0.88 -10.60
CA ARG A 171 29.73 1.10 -10.85
C ARG A 171 29.97 2.14 -11.95
N GLU A 172 29.19 2.10 -13.02
CA GLU A 172 29.25 3.09 -14.11
C GLU A 172 28.98 4.50 -13.61
N HIS A 173 28.09 4.65 -12.59
CA HIS A 173 27.82 5.92 -11.91
C HIS A 173 28.80 6.23 -10.77
N GLY A 174 29.90 5.51 -10.63
CA GLY A 174 30.90 5.73 -9.58
C GLY A 174 30.39 5.39 -8.16
N CYS A 175 29.32 4.63 -8.04
CA CYS A 175 28.75 4.23 -6.77
C CYS A 175 29.36 2.92 -6.25
N SER A 176 29.80 2.91 -4.99
CA SER A 176 30.14 1.68 -4.28
C SER A 176 28.86 0.97 -3.83
N VAL A 177 28.74 -0.32 -4.16
CA VAL A 177 27.51 -1.08 -3.90
C VAL A 177 27.75 -2.28 -2.98
N GLY A 178 26.83 -2.54 -2.06
CA GLY A 178 26.71 -3.77 -1.30
C GLY A 178 25.41 -4.49 -1.62
N ARG A 179 25.41 -5.83 -1.60
CA ARG A 179 24.26 -6.67 -1.94
C ARG A 179 23.71 -7.42 -0.73
N ARG A 180 22.40 -7.28 -0.50
CA ARG A 180 21.70 -7.96 0.61
C ARG A 180 21.75 -9.49 0.46
N SER A 181 21.48 -10.02 -0.73
CA SER A 181 21.46 -11.47 -0.99
C SER A 181 22.80 -12.19 -0.76
N LEU A 182 23.92 -11.45 -0.80
CA LEU A 182 25.26 -11.96 -0.56
C LEU A 182 25.72 -11.79 0.90
N GLY A 183 24.86 -11.27 1.79
CA GLY A 183 25.21 -10.98 3.18
C GLY A 183 26.19 -9.80 3.32
N GLU A 184 26.37 -8.97 2.28
CA GLU A 184 27.18 -7.77 2.35
C GLU A 184 26.47 -6.68 3.17
N THR A 185 27.22 -5.73 3.70
CA THR A 185 26.67 -4.60 4.48
C THR A 185 26.75 -3.28 3.70
N ALA A 186 25.94 -2.31 4.13
CA ALA A 186 25.95 -0.94 3.60
C ALA A 186 27.13 -0.10 4.13
N GLN A 187 27.92 -0.62 5.06
CA GLN A 187 29.04 0.11 5.65
C GLN A 187 30.07 0.49 4.60
N GLY A 188 30.38 1.78 4.51
CA GLY A 188 31.31 2.32 3.50
C GLY A 188 30.80 2.27 2.06
N LYS A 189 29.56 1.89 1.83
CA LYS A 189 28.93 1.85 0.50
C LYS A 189 28.05 3.09 0.29
N SER A 190 27.91 3.54 -0.95
CA SER A 190 26.96 4.60 -1.31
C SER A 190 25.59 4.06 -1.73
N VAL A 191 25.54 2.84 -2.23
CA VAL A 191 24.31 2.15 -2.59
C VAL A 191 24.26 0.80 -1.87
N TYR A 192 23.08 0.44 -1.37
CA TYR A 192 22.78 -0.87 -0.85
C TYR A 192 21.67 -1.50 -1.68
N LEU A 193 22.00 -2.54 -2.44
CA LEU A 193 21.06 -3.23 -3.30
C LEU A 193 20.27 -4.25 -2.48
N LEU A 194 18.98 -3.99 -2.31
CA LEU A 194 18.04 -4.88 -1.64
C LEU A 194 17.44 -5.85 -2.65
N ASP A 195 18.20 -6.88 -2.97
CA ASP A 195 17.87 -7.93 -3.95
C ASP A 195 17.31 -9.20 -3.29
N THR A 196 16.53 -9.01 -2.22
CA THR A 196 15.80 -10.05 -1.50
C THR A 196 14.30 -9.76 -1.51
N LEU A 197 13.46 -10.80 -1.37
CA LEU A 197 12.01 -10.65 -1.33
C LEU A 197 11.49 -10.51 0.11
N GLY A 198 10.48 -9.63 0.29
CA GLY A 198 9.73 -9.52 1.54
C GLY A 198 10.35 -8.62 2.61
N GLU A 199 11.56 -8.06 2.40
CA GLU A 199 12.23 -7.22 3.38
C GLU A 199 11.98 -5.71 3.20
N LEU A 200 11.52 -5.24 2.02
CA LEU A 200 11.40 -3.83 1.68
C LEU A 200 10.58 -3.03 2.71
N SER A 201 9.47 -3.58 3.19
CA SER A 201 8.64 -2.92 4.19
C SER A 201 9.38 -2.66 5.52
N ALA A 202 10.28 -3.55 5.91
CA ALA A 202 11.11 -3.37 7.10
C ALA A 202 12.21 -2.31 6.85
N PHE A 203 12.80 -2.27 5.66
CA PHE A 203 13.79 -1.27 5.30
C PHE A 203 13.23 0.15 5.25
N TYR A 204 11.96 0.35 4.90
CA TYR A 204 11.36 1.69 5.00
C TYR A 204 11.46 2.27 6.41
N HIS A 205 11.44 1.47 7.47
CA HIS A 205 11.62 1.98 8.84
C HIS A 205 13.02 2.57 9.08
N LEU A 206 14.03 2.14 8.33
CA LEU A 206 15.41 2.62 8.44
C LEU A 206 15.69 3.88 7.59
N ALA A 207 14.74 4.31 6.76
CA ALA A 207 14.93 5.42 5.83
C ALA A 207 14.48 6.77 6.41
N ASP A 208 15.00 7.86 5.83
CA ASP A 208 14.57 9.23 6.06
C ASP A 208 13.60 9.72 4.98
N ALA A 209 13.66 9.12 3.78
CA ALA A 209 12.75 9.39 2.67
C ALA A 209 12.61 8.15 1.76
N ALA A 210 11.50 8.05 1.06
CA ALA A 210 11.23 6.96 0.13
C ALA A 210 10.71 7.47 -1.23
N PHE A 211 11.20 6.88 -2.31
CA PHE A 211 10.62 6.98 -3.64
C PHE A 211 10.01 5.62 -4.01
N ILE A 212 8.82 5.65 -4.57
CA ILE A 212 8.09 4.46 -5.02
C ILE A 212 8.23 4.34 -6.53
N GLY A 213 8.81 3.24 -7.00
CA GLY A 213 9.08 2.99 -8.42
C GLY A 213 7.88 2.49 -9.23
N GLY A 214 8.11 2.30 -10.53
CA GLY A 214 7.10 1.91 -11.51
C GLY A 214 6.13 3.03 -11.87
N ILE A 215 6.51 4.28 -11.67
CA ILE A 215 5.61 5.43 -11.69
C ILE A 215 6.12 6.55 -12.59
N LEU A 216 7.42 6.72 -12.75
CA LEU A 216 8.02 7.60 -13.78
C LEU A 216 8.10 6.88 -15.14
N VAL A 217 7.94 5.58 -15.14
CA VAL A 217 7.67 4.72 -16.32
C VAL A 217 6.25 4.16 -16.22
N PRO A 218 5.51 3.93 -17.33
CA PRO A 218 4.09 3.62 -17.30
C PRO A 218 3.75 2.16 -16.92
N PHE A 219 4.31 1.66 -15.82
CA PHE A 219 4.04 0.32 -15.29
C PHE A 219 2.84 0.25 -14.32
N GLY A 220 2.23 1.41 -13.99
CA GLY A 220 1.04 1.45 -13.13
C GLY A 220 1.32 1.63 -11.65
N GLY A 221 2.58 1.68 -11.29
CA GLY A 221 3.07 2.00 -9.95
C GLY A 221 2.90 0.91 -8.90
N HIS A 222 3.60 1.12 -7.80
CA HIS A 222 3.49 0.31 -6.60
C HIS A 222 2.80 1.09 -5.48
N ASN A 223 2.46 0.41 -4.39
CA ASN A 223 1.67 0.98 -3.32
C ASN A 223 2.49 1.97 -2.46
N PRO A 224 2.25 3.29 -2.52
CA PRO A 224 2.99 4.25 -1.71
C PRO A 224 2.66 4.16 -0.22
N LEU A 225 1.55 3.51 0.11
CA LEU A 225 1.09 3.39 1.48
C LEU A 225 2.06 2.57 2.36
N GLU A 226 2.87 1.69 1.77
CA GLU A 226 3.87 0.92 2.52
C GLU A 226 4.92 1.81 3.19
N ALA A 227 5.44 2.79 2.48
CA ALA A 227 6.40 3.75 3.03
C ALA A 227 5.71 4.77 3.96
N VAL A 228 4.51 5.23 3.59
CA VAL A 228 3.69 6.12 4.45
C VAL A 228 3.34 5.45 5.77
N ALA A 229 3.05 4.15 5.78
CA ALA A 229 2.76 3.39 7.00
C ALA A 229 3.97 3.33 7.95
N CYS A 230 5.18 3.42 7.41
CA CYS A 230 6.42 3.57 8.19
C CYS A 230 6.69 5.03 8.62
N LEU A 231 5.74 5.95 8.40
CA LEU A 231 5.81 7.38 8.72
C LEU A 231 6.95 8.11 7.99
N LYS A 232 7.29 7.67 6.78
CA LYS A 232 8.37 8.24 5.99
C LYS A 232 7.85 9.23 4.95
N PRO A 233 8.54 10.37 4.74
CA PRO A 233 8.32 11.20 3.58
C PRO A 233 8.38 10.36 2.32
N THR A 234 7.29 10.37 1.54
CA THR A 234 7.14 9.48 0.40
C THR A 234 6.87 10.26 -0.87
N PHE A 235 7.62 9.93 -1.91
CA PHE A 235 7.55 10.54 -3.23
C PHE A 235 7.15 9.49 -4.28
N TRP A 236 6.33 9.89 -5.25
CA TRP A 236 5.93 9.03 -6.36
C TRP A 236 5.64 9.82 -7.62
N GLY A 237 5.73 9.17 -8.77
CA GLY A 237 5.49 9.81 -10.09
C GLY A 237 4.03 9.77 -10.55
N PRO A 238 3.75 10.17 -11.81
CA PRO A 238 2.39 10.40 -12.32
C PRO A 238 1.61 9.12 -12.68
N HIS A 239 2.27 7.97 -12.83
CA HIS A 239 1.63 6.76 -13.37
C HIS A 239 1.14 5.79 -12.28
N LEU A 240 0.49 6.31 -11.22
CA LEU A 240 -0.05 5.50 -10.10
C LEU A 240 -1.50 5.02 -10.37
N PHE A 241 -1.80 4.58 -11.60
CA PHE A 241 -3.18 4.28 -12.00
C PHE A 241 -3.77 3.04 -11.31
N ASN A 242 -2.97 2.12 -10.81
CA ASN A 242 -3.44 0.98 -10.02
C ASN A 242 -3.88 1.37 -8.59
N PHE A 243 -3.46 2.55 -8.11
CA PHE A 243 -3.65 3.00 -6.73
C PHE A 243 -4.26 4.41 -6.63
N ARG A 244 -5.01 4.86 -7.64
CA ARG A 244 -5.55 6.23 -7.74
C ARG A 244 -6.29 6.72 -6.49
N GLU A 245 -7.07 5.86 -5.84
CA GLU A 245 -7.82 6.25 -4.64
C GLU A 245 -6.89 6.45 -3.44
N ILE A 246 -5.90 5.57 -3.29
CA ILE A 246 -4.85 5.71 -2.27
C ILE A 246 -4.07 7.00 -2.53
N GLU A 247 -3.65 7.24 -3.77
CA GLU A 247 -2.95 8.46 -4.18
C GLU A 247 -3.73 9.71 -3.78
N SER A 248 -5.01 9.79 -4.20
CA SER A 248 -5.86 10.94 -3.89
C SER A 248 -5.98 11.18 -2.38
N SER A 249 -6.18 10.12 -1.60
CA SER A 249 -6.28 10.20 -0.15
C SER A 249 -4.98 10.66 0.51
N LEU A 250 -3.84 10.15 0.06
CA LEU A 250 -2.52 10.53 0.57
C LEU A 250 -2.15 11.98 0.25
N LEU A 251 -2.46 12.44 -0.98
CA LEU A 251 -2.24 13.83 -1.39
C LEU A 251 -3.10 14.80 -0.58
N GLN A 252 -4.39 14.51 -0.42
CA GLN A 252 -5.30 15.33 0.39
C GLN A 252 -4.85 15.42 1.86
N ALA A 253 -4.33 14.33 2.40
CA ALA A 253 -3.82 14.29 3.77
C ALA A 253 -2.41 14.91 3.92
N GLY A 254 -1.71 15.21 2.83
CA GLY A 254 -0.33 15.70 2.86
C GLY A 254 0.69 14.67 3.37
N CYS A 255 0.42 13.39 3.13
CA CYS A 255 1.27 12.28 3.59
C CYS A 255 2.44 11.98 2.66
N GLY A 256 2.45 12.58 1.47
CA GLY A 256 3.49 12.39 0.46
C GLY A 256 3.35 13.43 -0.65
N GLN A 257 4.22 13.32 -1.64
CA GLN A 257 4.27 14.26 -2.75
C GLN A 257 4.36 13.53 -4.07
N LYS A 258 3.49 13.93 -5.01
CA LYS A 258 3.62 13.55 -6.41
C LYS A 258 4.67 14.41 -7.07
N VAL A 259 5.48 13.81 -7.93
CA VAL A 259 6.48 14.46 -8.77
C VAL A 259 6.29 13.99 -10.20
N ASP A 260 6.37 14.90 -11.17
CA ASP A 260 6.12 14.57 -12.57
C ASP A 260 7.42 14.30 -13.35
N THR A 261 8.56 14.71 -12.80
CA THR A 261 9.88 14.57 -13.42
C THR A 261 10.96 14.14 -12.41
N TYR A 262 12.07 13.59 -12.90
CA TYR A 262 13.26 13.30 -12.11
C TYR A 262 13.88 14.56 -11.49
N SER A 263 13.82 15.70 -12.17
CA SER A 263 14.30 16.98 -11.65
C SER A 263 13.47 17.45 -10.45
N GLU A 264 12.15 17.26 -10.51
CA GLU A 264 11.28 17.54 -9.37
C GLU A 264 11.55 16.59 -8.21
N LEU A 265 11.78 15.29 -8.49
CA LEU A 265 12.16 14.32 -7.47
C LEU A 265 13.45 14.72 -6.76
N HIS A 266 14.49 15.08 -7.53
CA HIS A 266 15.76 15.57 -6.97
C HIS A 266 15.53 16.79 -6.05
N THR A 267 14.76 17.78 -6.52
CA THR A 267 14.47 19.00 -5.76
C THR A 267 13.72 18.68 -4.45
N ALA A 268 12.70 17.84 -4.54
CA ALA A 268 11.88 17.44 -3.39
C ALA A 268 12.68 16.62 -2.36
N LEU A 269 13.48 15.66 -2.81
CA LEU A 269 14.37 14.87 -1.95
C LEU A 269 15.43 15.77 -1.28
N ALA A 270 16.07 16.65 -2.04
CA ALA A 270 17.07 17.59 -1.51
C ALA A 270 16.47 18.51 -0.44
N ALA A 271 15.25 18.99 -0.64
CA ALA A 271 14.55 19.81 0.34
C ALA A 271 14.19 18.99 1.60
N CYS A 272 13.68 17.77 1.40
CA CYS A 272 13.28 16.88 2.48
C CYS A 272 14.47 16.47 3.35
N LEU A 273 15.58 16.03 2.76
CA LEU A 273 16.77 15.57 3.49
C LEU A 273 17.46 16.70 4.28
N ARG A 274 17.23 17.98 3.92
CA ARG A 274 17.78 19.15 4.61
C ARG A 274 16.87 19.73 5.70
N SER A 275 15.61 19.34 5.74
CA SER A 275 14.61 20.00 6.57
C SER A 275 13.85 19.02 7.46
N GLU A 276 14.23 18.97 8.73
CA GLU A 276 13.49 18.25 9.76
C GLU A 276 12.02 18.71 9.85
N THR A 277 11.75 20.00 9.56
CA THR A 277 10.39 20.54 9.53
C THR A 277 9.53 19.89 8.45
N ILE A 278 10.08 19.68 7.24
CA ILE A 278 9.36 19.00 6.16
C ILE A 278 9.11 17.55 6.54
N GLN A 279 10.11 16.86 7.04
CA GLN A 279 9.98 15.46 7.50
C GLN A 279 8.95 15.33 8.61
N ALA A 280 9.01 16.17 9.63
CA ALA A 280 8.07 16.19 10.76
C ALA A 280 6.63 16.48 10.31
N LYS A 281 6.42 17.40 9.36
CA LYS A 281 5.12 17.71 8.80
C LYS A 281 4.52 16.51 8.10
N MET A 282 5.26 15.86 7.19
CA MET A 282 4.79 14.68 6.47
C MET A 282 4.53 13.50 7.40
N LYS A 283 5.40 13.28 8.39
CA LYS A 283 5.24 12.27 9.44
C LYS A 283 3.95 12.49 10.24
N THR A 284 3.69 13.72 10.69
CA THR A 284 2.47 14.07 11.45
C THR A 284 1.22 13.85 10.60
N SER A 285 1.26 14.23 9.32
CA SER A 285 0.18 13.97 8.37
C SER A 285 -0.08 12.48 8.21
N ALA A 286 0.98 11.67 8.04
CA ALA A 286 0.89 10.22 7.93
C ALA A 286 0.30 9.59 9.21
N GLN A 287 0.73 10.02 10.40
CA GLN A 287 0.17 9.55 11.67
C GLN A 287 -1.33 9.82 11.78
N ARG A 288 -1.76 11.04 11.45
CA ARG A 288 -3.18 11.42 11.45
C ARG A 288 -3.96 10.59 10.44
N PHE A 289 -3.45 10.44 9.23
CA PHE A 289 -4.08 9.65 8.18
C PHE A 289 -4.27 8.19 8.62
N LEU A 290 -3.23 7.55 9.11
CA LEU A 290 -3.28 6.16 9.56
C LEU A 290 -4.25 5.98 10.73
N SER A 291 -4.27 6.90 11.71
CA SER A 291 -5.18 6.80 12.86
C SER A 291 -6.65 6.84 12.47
N THR A 292 -7.00 7.48 11.34
CA THR A 292 -8.37 7.59 10.85
C THR A 292 -8.79 6.52 9.86
N HIS A 293 -7.81 5.84 9.22
CA HIS A 293 -8.10 4.88 8.14
C HIS A 293 -7.80 3.43 8.50
N THR A 294 -7.24 3.16 9.69
CA THR A 294 -6.88 1.82 10.14
C THR A 294 -7.76 1.32 11.27
N GLY A 295 -7.76 0.00 11.50
CA GLY A 295 -8.56 -0.65 12.54
C GLY A 295 -9.89 -1.19 12.05
N CYS A 296 -10.24 -0.99 10.77
CA CYS A 296 -11.51 -1.46 10.20
C CYS A 296 -11.62 -2.99 10.21
N SER A 297 -10.54 -3.73 9.97
CA SER A 297 -10.53 -5.21 10.01
C SER A 297 -10.92 -5.75 11.37
N ARG A 298 -10.37 -5.15 12.44
CA ARG A 298 -10.71 -5.53 13.81
C ARG A 298 -12.16 -5.20 14.16
N GLN A 299 -12.64 -4.05 13.69
CA GLN A 299 -14.02 -3.64 13.91
C GLN A 299 -15.00 -4.55 13.15
N ILE A 300 -14.70 -4.88 11.89
CA ILE A 300 -15.48 -5.85 11.10
C ILE A 300 -15.51 -7.20 11.80
N ALA A 301 -14.35 -7.74 12.19
CA ALA A 301 -14.27 -9.03 12.86
C ALA A 301 -15.11 -9.08 14.15
N ARG A 302 -15.04 -8.04 14.99
CA ARG A 302 -15.86 -7.94 16.21
C ARG A 302 -17.38 -7.93 15.90
N GLN A 303 -17.79 -7.20 14.88
CA GLN A 303 -19.21 -7.17 14.49
C GLN A 303 -19.67 -8.51 13.92
N LEU A 304 -18.84 -9.18 13.10
CA LEU A 304 -19.17 -10.50 12.57
C LEU A 304 -19.31 -11.55 13.70
N VAL A 305 -18.34 -11.57 14.63
CA VAL A 305 -18.41 -12.48 15.79
C VAL A 305 -19.64 -12.18 16.63
N GLY A 306 -19.88 -10.93 17.00
CA GLY A 306 -21.02 -10.55 17.83
C GLY A 306 -22.38 -10.81 17.19
N ARG A 307 -22.49 -10.76 15.85
CA ARG A 307 -23.78 -10.94 15.16
C ARG A 307 -24.07 -12.39 14.76
N PHE A 308 -23.06 -13.15 14.39
CA PHE A 308 -23.26 -14.47 13.79
C PHE A 308 -22.72 -15.65 14.61
N PHE A 309 -21.95 -15.40 15.68
CA PHE A 309 -21.32 -16.44 16.49
C PHE A 309 -21.50 -16.25 18.00
N SER A 310 -22.16 -15.16 18.43
CA SER A 310 -22.57 -15.04 19.84
C SER A 310 -23.79 -15.93 20.06
N ALA A 311 -23.61 -17.01 20.82
CA ALA A 311 -24.70 -17.86 21.31
C ALA A 311 -25.45 -17.16 22.45
#